data_99d854e4b82015a3b776c7ae15384cbc
#
_entry.id   99d854e4b82015a3b776c7ae15384cbc
#
_cell.length_a   1.000
_cell.length_b   1.000
_cell.length_c   1.000
_cell.angle_alpha   90.00
_cell.angle_beta   90.00
_cell.angle_gamma   90.00
#
_symmetry.space_group_name_H-M   'P 1'
#
loop_
_entity.id
_entity.type
_entity.pdbx_description
1 polymer ?
#
loop_
_entity_poly.entity_id
_entity_poly.type
_entity_poly.pdbx_seq_one_letter_code
_entity_poly.pdbx_strand_id
1 'polypeptide(L)'
;DRSDELKILSDPKSSYTMAAGKAIGRQIDDVAIAALGGDARTGETGSTTTVLPSTQKIAHGSVGLTFDKVKQAQRILNDNDVEVEDRYFVTSPQGIEDLMGEEKATSSDYTTLQAIQNGTFAGQSWMGFQWIMSTRLIKTGNIRACYAYHKYGLCIGLPTGPLVRTGEREDLSYAWQVYYELNIGATRLEEDRVVEVSIDES
;
A
#
# COMPACT_ATOMS: atom_id res chain seq x y z
N ASP A 1 -13.77 18.58 -28.54
CA ASP A 1 -14.39 19.22 -29.70
C ASP A 1 -14.90 18.12 -30.63
N ARG A 2 -16.13 18.28 -31.16
CA ARG A 2 -16.79 17.27 -32.01
C ARG A 2 -15.99 16.95 -33.27
N SER A 3 -15.17 17.89 -33.72
CA SER A 3 -14.26 17.71 -34.86
C SER A 3 -13.03 16.87 -34.52
N ASP A 4 -12.64 16.81 -33.25
CA ASP A 4 -11.52 15.98 -32.78
C ASP A 4 -11.97 14.54 -32.51
N GLU A 5 -13.23 14.33 -32.10
CA GLU A 5 -13.82 12.97 -31.97
C GLU A 5 -13.82 12.21 -33.32
N LEU A 6 -14.03 12.90 -34.41
CA LEU A 6 -14.01 12.29 -35.74
C LEU A 6 -12.62 11.88 -36.25
N LYS A 7 -11.56 12.38 -35.63
CA LYS A 7 -10.17 12.08 -35.95
C LYS A 7 -9.57 10.95 -35.09
N ILE A 8 -10.25 10.55 -34.04
CA ILE A 8 -9.76 9.55 -33.07
C ILE A 8 -10.39 8.19 -33.40
N LEU A 9 -9.54 7.19 -33.68
CA LEU A 9 -9.93 5.83 -34.04
C LEU A 9 -10.57 5.02 -32.88
N SER A 10 -10.58 5.55 -31.65
CA SER A 10 -11.19 4.92 -30.48
C SER A 10 -11.96 5.96 -29.65
N ASP A 11 -13.05 5.52 -28.99
CA ASP A 11 -13.84 6.38 -28.11
C ASP A 11 -13.01 6.80 -26.88
N PRO A 12 -12.62 8.09 -26.75
CA PRO A 12 -11.80 8.56 -25.63
C PRO A 12 -12.54 8.48 -24.28
N LYS A 13 -13.88 8.46 -24.27
CA LYS A 13 -14.72 8.42 -23.06
C LYS A 13 -14.40 7.19 -22.23
N SER A 14 -14.30 6.02 -22.87
CA SER A 14 -13.98 4.75 -22.20
C SER A 14 -12.56 4.76 -21.58
N SER A 15 -11.58 5.29 -22.32
CA SER A 15 -10.18 5.36 -21.85
C SER A 15 -10.03 6.31 -20.67
N TYR A 16 -10.68 7.46 -20.67
CA TYR A 16 -10.66 8.41 -19.56
C TYR A 16 -11.36 7.86 -18.32
N THR A 17 -12.48 7.16 -18.49
CA THR A 17 -13.21 6.51 -17.38
C THR A 17 -12.36 5.44 -16.71
N MET A 18 -11.68 4.59 -17.49
CA MET A 18 -10.77 3.58 -16.95
C MET A 18 -9.55 4.20 -16.25
N ALA A 19 -8.97 5.25 -16.83
CA ALA A 19 -7.82 5.94 -16.23
C ALA A 19 -8.18 6.58 -14.89
N ALA A 20 -9.36 7.17 -14.79
CA ALA A 20 -9.84 7.77 -13.56
C ALA A 20 -10.18 6.73 -12.49
N GLY A 21 -10.76 5.58 -12.84
CA GLY A 21 -10.95 4.47 -11.91
C GLY A 21 -9.62 3.98 -11.31
N LYS A 22 -8.59 3.83 -12.15
CA LYS A 22 -7.24 3.49 -11.67
C LYS A 22 -6.61 4.59 -10.81
N ALA A 23 -6.90 5.88 -11.09
CA ALA A 23 -6.41 7.00 -10.28
C ALA A 23 -7.05 6.99 -8.88
N ILE A 24 -8.36 6.70 -8.80
CA ILE A 24 -9.07 6.54 -7.51
C ILE A 24 -8.46 5.40 -6.69
N GLY A 25 -8.24 4.23 -7.30
CA GLY A 25 -7.61 3.10 -6.61
C GLY A 25 -6.24 3.47 -6.04
N ARG A 26 -5.41 4.15 -6.82
CA ARG A 26 -4.10 4.64 -6.36
C ARG A 26 -4.21 5.64 -5.21
N GLN A 27 -5.20 6.52 -5.23
CA GLN A 27 -5.43 7.47 -4.15
C GLN A 27 -5.84 6.77 -2.85
N ILE A 28 -6.63 5.71 -2.94
CA ILE A 28 -6.99 4.87 -1.78
C ILE A 28 -5.73 4.23 -1.18
N ASP A 29 -4.88 3.67 -2.01
CA ASP A 29 -3.61 3.07 -1.57
C ASP A 29 -2.69 4.11 -0.90
N ASP A 30 -2.57 5.31 -1.49
CA ASP A 30 -1.74 6.39 -0.93
C ASP A 30 -2.22 6.82 0.46
N VAL A 31 -3.52 6.99 0.64
CA VAL A 31 -4.12 7.37 1.94
C VAL A 31 -3.93 6.25 2.97
N ALA A 32 -4.14 4.99 2.57
CA ALA A 32 -3.94 3.83 3.45
C ALA A 32 -2.47 3.69 3.90
N ILE A 33 -1.53 3.79 2.96
CA ILE A 33 -0.08 3.69 3.23
C ILE A 33 0.37 4.85 4.12
N ALA A 34 -0.09 6.08 3.83
CA ALA A 34 0.22 7.24 4.66
C ALA A 34 -0.28 7.09 6.10
N ALA A 35 -1.42 6.46 6.30
CA ALA A 35 -1.99 6.24 7.63
C ALA A 35 -1.23 5.18 8.45
N LEU A 36 -0.59 4.18 7.81
CA LEU A 36 0.21 3.16 8.51
C LEU A 36 1.42 3.77 9.25
N GLY A 37 2.20 4.61 8.57
CA GLY A 37 3.40 5.24 9.14
C GLY A 37 3.16 6.63 9.72
N GLY A 38 2.03 7.27 9.42
CA GLY A 38 1.70 8.63 9.83
C GLY A 38 1.25 8.74 11.28
N ASP A 39 0.97 9.96 11.68
CA ASP A 39 0.45 10.28 12.99
C ASP A 39 -1.05 9.97 13.08
N ALA A 40 -1.44 9.17 14.08
CA ALA A 40 -2.84 8.91 14.38
C ALA A 40 -3.41 10.02 15.25
N ARG A 41 -4.65 10.43 14.98
CA ARG A 41 -5.40 11.37 15.81
C ARG A 41 -6.25 10.60 16.80
N THR A 42 -6.01 10.81 18.09
CA THR A 42 -6.65 10.09 19.19
C THR A 42 -7.35 11.07 20.17
N GLY A 43 -8.08 10.50 21.13
CA GLY A 43 -8.89 11.25 22.07
C GLY A 43 -10.29 11.56 21.53
N GLU A 44 -11.19 11.97 22.41
CA GLU A 44 -12.61 12.22 22.10
C GLU A 44 -12.80 13.24 20.97
N THR A 45 -11.92 14.24 20.90
CA THR A 45 -11.99 15.32 19.90
C THR A 45 -10.93 15.19 18.79
N GLY A 46 -10.14 14.10 18.77
CA GLY A 46 -9.04 13.94 17.83
C GLY A 46 -7.91 14.97 18.01
N SER A 47 -7.80 15.57 19.18
CA SER A 47 -6.81 16.62 19.47
C SER A 47 -5.43 16.08 19.85
N THR A 48 -5.35 14.82 20.27
CA THR A 48 -4.10 14.17 20.63
C THR A 48 -3.47 13.52 19.41
N THR A 49 -2.16 13.70 19.23
CA THR A 49 -1.39 13.07 18.15
C THR A 49 -0.59 11.91 18.72
N THR A 50 -0.77 10.73 18.15
CA THR A 50 -0.03 9.52 18.52
C THR A 50 0.83 9.08 17.35
N VAL A 51 2.15 9.14 17.53
CA VAL A 51 3.14 8.69 16.54
C VAL A 51 3.38 7.19 16.65
N LEU A 52 3.84 6.55 15.58
CA LEU A 52 4.25 5.15 15.64
C LEU A 52 5.50 5.03 16.52
N PRO A 53 5.47 4.23 17.62
CA PRO A 53 6.59 4.08 18.55
C PRO A 53 7.86 3.56 17.85
N SER A 54 9.03 3.94 18.35
CA SER A 54 10.31 3.46 17.83
C SER A 54 10.50 1.94 17.99
N THR A 55 9.83 1.32 18.96
CA THR A 55 9.78 -0.13 19.16
C THR A 55 9.09 -0.87 18.01
N GLN A 56 8.21 -0.17 17.28
CA GLN A 56 7.51 -0.68 16.10
C GLN A 56 8.22 -0.32 14.79
N LYS A 57 9.48 0.15 14.86
CA LYS A 57 10.27 0.53 13.69
C LYS A 57 11.54 -0.29 13.58
N ILE A 58 11.75 -0.88 12.41
CA ILE A 58 12.97 -1.60 12.05
C ILE A 58 13.78 -0.70 11.13
N ALA A 59 15.00 -0.35 11.56
CA ALA A 59 15.88 0.53 10.81
C ALA A 59 16.39 -0.15 9.51
N HIS A 60 16.71 0.66 8.50
CA HIS A 60 17.19 0.18 7.20
C HIS A 60 18.57 -0.53 7.31
N GLY A 61 19.45 -0.07 8.21
CA GLY A 61 20.78 -0.68 8.39
C GLY A 61 21.66 -0.63 7.14
N SER A 62 21.35 0.26 6.18
CA SER A 62 22.02 0.35 4.86
C SER A 62 21.95 -0.96 4.05
N VAL A 63 20.87 -1.71 4.21
CA VAL A 63 20.57 -2.94 3.46
C VAL A 63 19.12 -2.96 3.01
N GLY A 64 18.86 -3.68 1.92
CA GLY A 64 17.52 -3.87 1.40
C GLY A 64 16.60 -4.68 2.33
N LEU A 65 15.57 -5.29 1.79
CA LEU A 65 14.69 -6.16 2.55
C LEU A 65 15.35 -7.53 2.72
N THR A 66 15.63 -7.90 3.97
CA THR A 66 16.27 -9.17 4.32
C THR A 66 15.30 -10.10 5.06
N PHE A 67 15.58 -11.38 4.99
CA PHE A 67 14.85 -12.41 5.75
C PHE A 67 14.83 -12.11 7.26
N ASP A 68 15.94 -11.62 7.80
CA ASP A 68 16.05 -11.31 9.22
C ASP A 68 15.16 -10.12 9.61
N LYS A 69 14.97 -9.12 8.75
CA LYS A 69 14.00 -8.02 8.97
C LYS A 69 12.56 -8.53 9.01
N VAL A 70 12.20 -9.45 8.11
CA VAL A 70 10.86 -10.06 8.11
C VAL A 70 10.61 -10.86 9.39
N LYS A 71 11.60 -11.66 9.83
CA LYS A 71 11.54 -12.36 11.13
C LYS A 71 11.40 -11.41 12.31
N GLN A 72 12.13 -10.30 12.27
CA GLN A 72 12.05 -9.29 13.33
C GLN A 72 10.66 -8.66 13.37
N ALA A 73 10.07 -8.32 12.22
CA ALA A 73 8.71 -7.79 12.14
C ALA A 73 7.70 -8.81 12.70
N GLN A 74 7.82 -10.09 12.33
CA GLN A 74 6.97 -11.16 12.86
C GLN A 74 7.11 -11.29 14.38
N ARG A 75 8.35 -11.22 14.90
CA ARG A 75 8.59 -11.29 16.34
C ARG A 75 7.95 -10.13 17.08
N ILE A 76 8.08 -8.89 16.59
CA ILE A 76 7.48 -7.71 17.21
C ILE A 76 5.96 -7.88 17.32
N LEU A 77 5.29 -8.34 16.25
CA LEU A 77 3.85 -8.57 16.28
C LEU A 77 3.48 -9.71 17.25
N ASN A 78 4.30 -10.77 17.38
CA ASN A 78 4.06 -11.84 18.30
C ASN A 78 4.28 -11.42 19.76
N ASP A 79 5.31 -10.60 20.02
CA ASP A 79 5.62 -10.07 21.36
C ASP A 79 4.50 -9.13 21.87
N ASN A 80 3.73 -8.54 20.95
CA ASN A 80 2.56 -7.72 21.22
C ASN A 80 1.23 -8.50 21.23
N ASP A 81 1.27 -9.83 21.26
CA ASP A 81 0.09 -10.71 21.26
C ASP A 81 -0.90 -10.45 20.10
N VAL A 82 -0.41 -9.94 18.95
CA VAL A 82 -1.23 -9.73 17.76
C VAL A 82 -1.58 -11.08 17.13
N GLU A 83 -2.82 -11.26 16.70
CA GLU A 83 -3.31 -12.49 16.06
C GLU A 83 -2.45 -12.86 14.84
N VAL A 84 -2.20 -14.16 14.62
CA VAL A 84 -1.35 -14.65 13.52
C VAL A 84 -2.07 -14.60 12.17
N GLU A 85 -3.40 -14.70 12.20
CA GLU A 85 -4.23 -14.62 11.00
C GLU A 85 -4.32 -13.17 10.50
N ASP A 86 -4.66 -12.98 9.23
CA ASP A 86 -4.89 -11.66 8.62
C ASP A 86 -3.74 -10.64 8.79
N ARG A 87 -2.50 -11.13 8.79
CA ARG A 87 -1.31 -10.27 8.75
C ARG A 87 -0.89 -10.01 7.31
N TYR A 88 -0.56 -8.77 7.01
CA TYR A 88 -0.16 -8.31 5.69
C TYR A 88 1.25 -7.72 5.73
N PHE A 89 2.00 -7.93 4.67
CA PHE A 89 3.29 -7.27 4.46
C PHE A 89 3.28 -6.53 3.13
N VAL A 90 3.39 -5.20 3.19
CA VAL A 90 3.44 -4.34 2.00
C VAL A 90 4.88 -3.95 1.73
N THR A 91 5.38 -4.30 0.56
CA THR A 91 6.76 -4.00 0.13
C THR A 91 6.83 -3.49 -1.30
N SER A 92 7.99 -2.95 -1.66
CA SER A 92 8.27 -2.52 -3.02
C SER A 92 8.70 -3.69 -3.93
N PRO A 93 8.69 -3.50 -5.25
CA PRO A 93 9.26 -4.47 -6.17
C PRO A 93 10.73 -4.80 -5.89
N GLN A 94 11.54 -3.78 -5.53
CA GLN A 94 12.95 -3.97 -5.17
C GLN A 94 13.12 -4.79 -3.89
N GLY A 95 12.27 -4.55 -2.88
CA GLY A 95 12.30 -5.38 -1.66
C GLY A 95 11.99 -6.85 -1.91
N ILE A 96 11.16 -7.17 -2.92
CA ILE A 96 10.93 -8.55 -3.35
C ILE A 96 12.19 -9.12 -4.03
N GLU A 97 12.83 -8.34 -4.89
CA GLU A 97 14.06 -8.72 -5.58
C GLU A 97 15.19 -9.01 -4.57
N ASP A 98 15.35 -8.15 -3.57
CA ASP A 98 16.32 -8.33 -2.49
C ASP A 98 16.11 -9.66 -1.75
N LEU A 99 14.86 -9.98 -1.39
CA LEU A 99 14.52 -11.26 -0.75
C LEU A 99 14.80 -12.46 -1.64
N MET A 100 14.56 -12.34 -2.95
CA MET A 100 14.85 -13.41 -3.90
C MET A 100 16.36 -13.63 -4.06
N GLY A 101 17.18 -12.60 -3.82
CA GLY A 101 18.64 -12.68 -3.84
C GLY A 101 19.26 -13.36 -2.61
N GLU A 102 18.51 -13.52 -1.52
CA GLU A 102 19.04 -14.17 -0.31
C GLU A 102 19.03 -15.70 -0.43
N GLU A 103 20.18 -16.36 -0.18
CA GLU A 103 20.30 -17.82 -0.18
C GLU A 103 19.32 -18.49 0.79
N LYS A 104 19.07 -17.89 1.94
CA LYS A 104 18.12 -18.40 2.94
C LYS A 104 16.68 -18.42 2.43
N ALA A 105 16.36 -17.51 1.53
CA ALA A 105 15.05 -17.41 0.92
C ALA A 105 14.91 -18.34 -0.29
N THR A 106 15.99 -18.74 -0.94
CA THR A 106 16.00 -19.55 -2.16
C THR A 106 16.38 -21.03 -1.93
N SER A 107 16.80 -21.40 -0.72
CA SER A 107 17.19 -22.77 -0.38
C SER A 107 16.01 -23.76 -0.51
N SER A 108 16.22 -24.86 -1.19
CA SER A 108 15.22 -25.92 -1.45
C SER A 108 14.70 -26.62 -0.18
N ASP A 109 15.38 -26.46 0.95
CA ASP A 109 14.95 -27.00 2.24
C ASP A 109 13.74 -26.22 2.83
N TYR A 110 13.44 -25.04 2.31
CA TYR A 110 12.27 -24.23 2.68
C TYR A 110 11.17 -24.40 1.63
N THR A 111 10.40 -25.46 1.72
CA THR A 111 9.35 -25.87 0.75
C THR A 111 8.26 -24.81 0.49
N THR A 112 8.19 -23.76 1.29
CA THR A 112 7.22 -22.66 1.15
C THR A 112 7.62 -21.62 0.09
N LEU A 113 8.80 -21.75 -0.49
CA LEU A 113 9.41 -20.78 -1.41
C LEU A 113 8.98 -20.90 -2.87
N GLN A 114 8.13 -21.88 -3.22
CA GLN A 114 7.61 -21.99 -4.59
C GLN A 114 6.86 -20.73 -5.05
N ALA A 115 6.28 -19.98 -4.11
CA ALA A 115 5.60 -18.72 -4.41
C ALA A 115 6.59 -17.64 -4.89
N ILE A 116 7.77 -17.57 -4.27
CA ILE A 116 8.84 -16.63 -4.63
C ILE A 116 9.45 -17.03 -5.98
N GLN A 117 9.71 -18.32 -6.17
CA GLN A 117 10.27 -18.84 -7.42
C GLN A 117 9.37 -18.59 -8.64
N ASN A 118 8.06 -18.53 -8.46
CA ASN A 118 7.11 -18.23 -9.53
C ASN A 118 6.98 -16.71 -9.83
N GLY A 119 7.70 -15.86 -9.12
CA GLY A 119 7.72 -14.41 -9.37
C GLY A 119 6.41 -13.67 -9.10
N THR A 120 5.42 -14.34 -8.48
CA THR A 120 4.09 -13.77 -8.22
C THR A 120 3.80 -13.78 -6.71
N PHE A 121 3.92 -12.62 -6.08
CA PHE A 121 3.62 -12.45 -4.65
C PHE A 121 2.17 -12.10 -4.34
N ALA A 122 1.41 -11.66 -5.34
CA ALA A 122 0.05 -11.22 -5.12
C ALA A 122 -0.83 -12.38 -4.58
N GLY A 123 -1.26 -12.26 -3.33
CA GLY A 123 -2.13 -13.22 -2.66
C GLY A 123 -1.44 -14.46 -2.09
N GLN A 124 -0.11 -14.52 -2.09
CA GLN A 124 0.65 -15.63 -1.49
C GLN A 124 0.91 -15.36 -0.01
N SER A 125 0.80 -16.41 0.82
CA SER A 125 1.13 -16.36 2.24
C SER A 125 2.53 -16.95 2.46
N TRP A 126 3.43 -16.17 3.06
CA TRP A 126 4.77 -16.61 3.44
C TRP A 126 5.19 -15.98 4.76
N MET A 127 5.82 -16.75 5.62
CA MET A 127 6.22 -16.32 6.97
C MET A 127 5.09 -15.72 7.81
N GLY A 128 3.87 -16.23 7.67
CA GLY A 128 2.70 -15.72 8.40
C GLY A 128 2.16 -14.39 7.90
N PHE A 129 2.64 -13.88 6.76
CA PHE A 129 2.14 -12.67 6.13
C PHE A 129 1.54 -12.95 4.77
N GLN A 130 0.47 -12.24 4.44
CA GLN A 130 -0.01 -12.09 3.07
C GLN A 130 0.75 -10.93 2.41
N TRP A 131 1.46 -11.23 1.32
CA TRP A 131 2.34 -10.26 0.67
C TRP A 131 1.60 -9.38 -0.33
N ILE A 132 1.82 -8.08 -0.24
CA ILE A 132 1.28 -7.08 -1.15
C ILE A 132 2.45 -6.29 -1.73
N MET A 133 2.52 -6.23 -3.05
CA MET A 133 3.50 -5.40 -3.75
C MET A 133 2.88 -4.04 -4.08
N SER A 134 3.54 -2.96 -3.69
CA SER A 134 3.11 -1.60 -4.02
C SER A 134 4.29 -0.71 -4.37
N THR A 135 4.14 0.02 -5.46
CA THR A 135 5.09 1.07 -5.87
C THR A 135 4.80 2.41 -5.21
N ARG A 136 3.72 2.48 -4.41
CA ARG A 136 3.21 3.72 -3.77
C ARG A 136 3.81 3.98 -2.39
N LEU A 137 4.63 3.07 -1.88
CA LEU A 137 5.30 3.21 -0.58
C LEU A 137 6.17 4.48 -0.53
N ILE A 138 6.13 5.16 0.61
CA ILE A 138 6.86 6.42 0.82
C ILE A 138 8.37 6.14 0.74
N LYS A 139 9.05 6.90 -0.11
CA LYS A 139 10.51 6.85 -0.27
C LYS A 139 11.10 8.22 0.08
N THR A 140 12.08 8.24 0.98
CA THR A 140 12.82 9.44 1.36
C THR A 140 14.30 9.21 1.06
N GLY A 141 14.82 9.86 0.02
CA GLY A 141 16.13 9.54 -0.52
C GLY A 141 16.17 8.11 -1.05
N ASN A 142 17.07 7.28 -0.55
CA ASN A 142 17.15 5.86 -0.90
C ASN A 142 16.36 4.96 0.06
N ILE A 143 15.82 5.51 1.14
CA ILE A 143 15.13 4.73 2.16
C ILE A 143 13.64 4.65 1.83
N ARG A 144 13.11 3.43 1.75
CA ARG A 144 11.70 3.16 1.57
C ARG A 144 11.10 2.55 2.82
N ALA A 145 9.91 3.03 3.21
CA ALA A 145 9.15 2.49 4.32
C ALA A 145 8.22 1.38 3.82
N CYS A 146 8.48 0.15 4.23
CA CYS A 146 7.60 -1.01 4.09
C CYS A 146 6.84 -1.21 5.39
N TYR A 147 5.69 -1.90 5.35
CA TYR A 147 4.85 -2.09 6.54
C TYR A 147 4.42 -3.54 6.68
N ALA A 148 4.59 -4.08 7.88
CA ALA A 148 3.94 -5.31 8.34
C ALA A 148 2.82 -4.92 9.28
N TYR A 149 1.58 -5.35 9.01
CA TYR A 149 0.44 -4.95 9.83
C TYR A 149 -0.63 -6.05 9.89
N HIS A 150 -1.43 -6.00 10.93
CA HIS A 150 -2.62 -6.81 11.06
C HIS A 150 -3.84 -6.02 10.55
N LYS A 151 -4.83 -6.71 10.00
CA LYS A 151 -6.06 -6.13 9.43
C LYS A 151 -6.72 -5.07 10.32
N TYR A 152 -6.78 -5.31 11.62
CA TYR A 152 -7.36 -4.36 12.58
C TYR A 152 -6.41 -3.23 13.01
N GLY A 153 -5.17 -3.19 12.52
CA GLY A 153 -4.24 -2.08 12.77
C GLY A 153 -4.56 -0.82 11.97
N LEU A 154 -5.33 -0.95 10.88
CA LEU A 154 -5.68 0.15 9.98
C LEU A 154 -7.19 0.22 9.80
N CYS A 155 -7.74 1.43 9.88
CA CYS A 155 -9.12 1.72 9.51
C CYS A 155 -9.16 2.65 8.30
N ILE A 156 -9.96 2.30 7.31
CA ILE A 156 -10.23 3.13 6.13
C ILE A 156 -11.72 3.50 6.16
N GLY A 157 -12.00 4.80 6.20
CA GLY A 157 -13.34 5.36 6.14
C GLY A 157 -13.67 5.86 4.74
N LEU A 158 -14.73 5.34 4.16
CA LEU A 158 -15.31 5.78 2.88
C LEU A 158 -16.74 6.24 3.16
N PRO A 159 -16.94 7.52 3.60
CA PRO A 159 -18.27 8.01 3.98
C PRO A 159 -19.25 8.00 2.80
N THR A 160 -18.75 8.25 1.60
CA THR A 160 -19.48 8.13 0.34
C THR A 160 -18.66 7.37 -0.66
N GLY A 161 -19.27 6.42 -1.37
CA GLY A 161 -18.57 5.74 -2.47
C GLY A 161 -18.12 6.73 -3.55
N PRO A 162 -17.20 6.31 -4.44
CA PRO A 162 -16.74 7.17 -5.51
C PRO A 162 -17.94 7.62 -6.38
N LEU A 163 -18.10 8.94 -6.52
CA LEU A 163 -19.10 9.54 -7.39
C LEU A 163 -18.49 9.76 -8.77
N VAL A 164 -19.12 9.19 -9.77
CA VAL A 164 -18.73 9.39 -11.17
C VAL A 164 -19.90 10.05 -11.90
N ARG A 165 -19.67 11.17 -12.56
CA ARG A 165 -20.64 11.83 -13.41
C ARG A 165 -20.02 12.11 -14.77
N THR A 166 -20.77 11.81 -15.80
CA THR A 166 -20.42 12.14 -17.18
C THR A 166 -21.51 13.01 -17.78
N GLY A 167 -21.14 14.03 -18.50
CA GLY A 167 -22.10 14.93 -19.13
C GLY A 167 -21.43 15.86 -20.15
N GLU A 168 -22.25 16.47 -21.00
CA GLU A 168 -21.80 17.51 -21.90
C GLU A 168 -21.82 18.86 -21.18
N ARG A 169 -20.80 19.67 -21.45
CA ARG A 169 -20.68 21.04 -20.94
C ARG A 169 -20.98 22.04 -22.01
N GLU A 170 -22.09 22.75 -21.83
CA GLU A 170 -22.55 23.80 -22.80
C GLU A 170 -21.56 24.98 -22.89
N ASP A 171 -20.88 25.31 -21.75
CA ASP A 171 -19.90 26.40 -21.67
C ASP A 171 -18.56 26.10 -22.35
N LEU A 172 -18.29 24.82 -22.70
CA LEU A 172 -17.08 24.36 -23.36
C LEU A 172 -17.39 23.71 -24.73
N SER A 173 -18.19 24.36 -25.53
CA SER A 173 -18.55 23.90 -26.89
C SER A 173 -19.10 22.48 -26.93
N TYR A 174 -19.90 22.11 -25.90
CA TYR A 174 -20.48 20.78 -25.72
C TYR A 174 -19.43 19.66 -25.54
N ALA A 175 -18.26 20.00 -25.01
CA ALA A 175 -17.24 19.01 -24.70
C ALA A 175 -17.71 18.05 -23.60
N TRP A 176 -17.39 16.78 -23.73
CA TRP A 176 -17.67 15.78 -22.70
C TRP A 176 -16.82 16.01 -21.47
N GLN A 177 -17.47 16.06 -20.30
CA GLN A 177 -16.82 16.10 -19.00
C GLN A 177 -17.02 14.78 -18.27
N VAL A 178 -15.93 14.28 -17.69
CA VAL A 178 -15.96 13.18 -16.72
C VAL A 178 -15.55 13.75 -15.36
N TYR A 179 -16.46 13.72 -14.40
CA TYR A 179 -16.24 14.23 -13.04
C TYR A 179 -16.12 13.06 -12.07
N TYR A 180 -15.11 13.11 -11.22
CA TYR A 180 -14.88 12.14 -10.17
C TYR A 180 -14.73 12.82 -8.83
N GLU A 181 -15.35 12.23 -7.83
CA GLU A 181 -15.24 12.68 -6.45
C GLU A 181 -15.05 11.45 -5.55
N LEU A 182 -14.07 11.53 -4.66
CA LEU A 182 -13.80 10.52 -3.65
C LEU A 182 -13.54 11.21 -2.31
N ASN A 183 -14.35 10.87 -1.30
CA ASN A 183 -14.10 11.23 0.09
C ASN A 183 -13.53 10.01 0.80
N ILE A 184 -12.28 10.10 1.25
CA ILE A 184 -11.58 9.01 1.93
C ILE A 184 -10.77 9.55 3.10
N GLY A 185 -10.76 8.80 4.18
CA GLY A 185 -9.86 8.99 5.30
C GLY A 185 -9.34 7.64 5.77
N ALA A 186 -8.13 7.61 6.30
CA ALA A 186 -7.59 6.43 6.96
C ALA A 186 -6.85 6.82 8.23
N THR A 187 -6.85 5.94 9.20
CA THR A 187 -6.10 6.13 10.45
C THR A 187 -5.63 4.78 10.98
N ARG A 188 -4.48 4.80 11.64
CA ARG A 188 -4.01 3.66 12.43
C ARG A 188 -4.88 3.59 13.69
N LEU A 189 -5.34 2.37 14.03
CA LEU A 189 -6.16 2.13 15.23
C LEU A 189 -5.31 1.79 16.43
N GLU A 190 -4.34 0.89 16.25
CA GLU A 190 -3.48 0.40 17.33
C GLU A 190 -2.03 0.36 16.83
N GLU A 191 -1.12 0.96 17.61
CA GLU A 191 0.31 1.02 17.29
C GLU A 191 0.95 -0.36 17.28
N ASP A 192 0.56 -1.24 18.21
CA ASP A 192 1.13 -2.58 18.40
C ASP A 192 0.84 -3.52 17.22
N ARG A 193 -0.15 -3.19 16.40
CA ARG A 193 -0.57 -3.96 15.23
C ARG A 193 0.11 -3.53 13.94
N VAL A 194 1.03 -2.56 13.99
CA VAL A 194 1.73 -2.03 12.81
C VAL A 194 3.22 -1.95 13.07
N VAL A 195 4.03 -2.49 12.17
CA VAL A 195 5.49 -2.43 12.20
C VAL A 195 5.99 -1.78 10.91
N GLU A 196 6.76 -0.70 11.03
CA GLU A 196 7.46 -0.07 9.93
C GLU A 196 8.81 -0.77 9.70
N VAL A 197 9.05 -1.20 8.48
CA VAL A 197 10.32 -1.83 8.07
C VAL A 197 10.98 -0.95 7.03
N SER A 198 12.00 -0.21 7.45
CA SER A 198 12.77 0.62 6.52
C SER A 198 13.76 -0.23 5.73
N ILE A 199 13.84 -0.02 4.43
CA ILE A 199 14.79 -0.67 3.52
C ILE A 199 15.59 0.37 2.76
N ASP A 200 16.82 0.03 2.40
CA ASP A 200 17.69 0.85 1.54
C ASP A 200 17.57 0.32 0.11
N GLU A 201 17.20 1.19 -0.80
CA GLU A 201 17.07 0.92 -2.25
C GLU A 201 18.12 1.74 -3.03
N SER A 202 19.39 1.66 -2.56
CA SER A 202 20.53 2.31 -3.23
C SER A 202 20.90 1.59 -4.53
#